data_f596b4f7af5a2f7202c306efa7ab85a0
#
_entry.id   f596b4f7af5a2f7202c306efa7ab85a0
#
_cell.length_a   1.000
_cell.length_b   1.000
_cell.length_c   1.000
_cell.angle_alpha   90.00
_cell.angle_beta   90.00
_cell.angle_gamma   90.00
#
_symmetry.space_group_name_H-M   'P 1'
#
loop_
_entity.id
_entity.type
_entity.pdbx_description
1 polymer ?
#
loop_
_entity_poly.entity_id
_entity_poly.type
_entity_poly.pdbx_seq_one_letter_code
_entity_poly.pdbx_strand_id
1 'polypeptide(L)'
;MHVEAFLREVQEIARNIDGATVERMAAELASVRDRGGRLFLLGVGGSAGNCSHAVNDFRKLCGIETYSPIDNVSELTARTNDEGWDTVFSGWLEVSRLNKNDALLIFSVGGGDAARNVSINLIRAIELAKARGARVLGIVGRSTGYTALNGDVVVVIPEVNPGRVTPLSEG
;
A
#
# COMPACT_ATOMS: atom_id res chain seq x y z
N MET A 1 28.32 6.80 -15.94
CA MET A 1 28.50 7.10 -14.49
C MET A 1 27.29 6.55 -13.72
N HIS A 2 27.40 6.35 -12.38
CA HIS A 2 26.33 5.74 -11.56
C HIS A 2 25.00 6.53 -11.63
N VAL A 3 25.08 7.85 -11.48
CA VAL A 3 23.90 8.74 -11.50
C VAL A 3 23.17 8.68 -12.86
N GLU A 4 23.90 8.72 -13.96
CA GLU A 4 23.28 8.63 -15.28
C GLU A 4 22.60 7.27 -15.52
N ALA A 5 23.18 6.17 -15.00
CA ALA A 5 22.55 4.86 -15.08
C ALA A 5 21.26 4.84 -14.28
N PHE A 6 21.26 5.37 -13.06
CA PHE A 6 20.07 5.46 -12.21
C PHE A 6 18.97 6.31 -12.88
N LEU A 7 19.30 7.49 -13.40
CA LEU A 7 18.33 8.35 -14.07
C LEU A 7 17.73 7.71 -15.33
N ARG A 8 18.52 6.93 -16.09
CA ARG A 8 17.99 6.15 -17.23
C ARG A 8 16.97 5.08 -16.76
N GLU A 9 17.27 4.38 -15.68
CA GLU A 9 16.34 3.39 -15.08
C GLU A 9 15.03 4.05 -14.65
N VAL A 10 15.07 5.22 -14.01
CA VAL A 10 13.88 6.01 -13.65
C VAL A 10 13.07 6.40 -14.90
N GLN A 11 13.74 6.87 -15.95
CA GLN A 11 13.07 7.21 -17.21
C GLN A 11 12.43 5.99 -17.88
N GLU A 12 13.07 4.83 -17.81
CA GLU A 12 12.55 3.58 -18.35
C GLU A 12 11.29 3.13 -17.57
N ILE A 13 11.32 3.20 -16.24
CA ILE A 13 10.14 2.94 -15.41
C ILE A 13 8.99 3.87 -15.78
N ALA A 14 9.26 5.19 -15.84
CA ALA A 14 8.24 6.17 -16.16
C ALA A 14 7.59 5.98 -17.54
N ARG A 15 8.34 5.42 -18.51
CA ARG A 15 7.80 5.10 -19.85
C ARG A 15 6.99 3.82 -19.88
N ASN A 16 7.28 2.87 -19.00
CA ASN A 16 6.73 1.52 -19.02
C ASN A 16 5.65 1.28 -17.93
N ILE A 17 5.41 2.27 -17.06
CA ILE A 17 4.34 2.15 -16.07
C ILE A 17 2.98 2.05 -16.79
N ASP A 18 2.11 1.16 -16.30
CA ASP A 18 0.76 1.00 -16.87
C ASP A 18 -0.13 2.19 -16.49
N GLY A 19 -0.14 3.21 -17.35
CA GLY A 19 -0.96 4.40 -17.18
C GLY A 19 -2.45 4.11 -17.07
N ALA A 20 -2.95 3.08 -17.74
CA ALA A 20 -4.36 2.70 -17.65
C ALA A 20 -4.71 2.17 -16.24
N THR A 21 -3.81 1.44 -15.60
CA THR A 21 -3.99 1.01 -14.21
C THR A 21 -3.89 2.18 -13.22
N VAL A 22 -3.01 3.16 -13.47
CA VAL A 22 -2.94 4.39 -12.67
C VAL A 22 -4.26 5.17 -12.75
N GLU A 23 -4.81 5.36 -13.93
CA GLU A 23 -6.13 6.02 -14.12
C GLU A 23 -7.27 5.27 -13.42
N ARG A 24 -7.28 3.94 -13.49
CA ARG A 24 -8.25 3.13 -12.74
C ARG A 24 -8.11 3.30 -11.24
N MET A 25 -6.88 3.38 -10.72
CA MET A 25 -6.63 3.64 -9.30
C MET A 25 -7.16 5.00 -8.89
N ALA A 26 -6.91 6.05 -9.67
CA ALA A 26 -7.44 7.39 -9.41
C ALA A 26 -8.97 7.39 -9.39
N ALA A 27 -9.62 6.68 -10.31
CA ALA A 27 -11.09 6.54 -10.34
C ALA A 27 -11.63 5.80 -9.10
N GLU A 28 -10.97 4.73 -8.64
CA GLU A 28 -11.35 4.03 -7.42
C GLU A 28 -11.20 4.91 -6.17
N LEU A 29 -10.12 5.67 -6.06
CA LEU A 29 -9.91 6.62 -4.96
C LEU A 29 -10.98 7.73 -4.95
N ALA A 30 -11.33 8.28 -6.11
CA ALA A 30 -12.43 9.23 -6.24
C ALA A 30 -13.76 8.59 -5.81
N SER A 31 -14.02 7.35 -6.21
CA SER A 31 -15.22 6.61 -5.81
C SER A 31 -15.30 6.37 -4.30
N VAL A 32 -14.17 6.12 -3.62
CA VAL A 32 -14.12 6.03 -2.15
C VAL A 32 -14.59 7.34 -1.52
N ARG A 33 -14.07 8.47 -1.97
CA ARG A 33 -14.49 9.80 -1.52
C ARG A 33 -15.98 10.03 -1.74
N ASP A 34 -16.45 9.78 -2.95
CA ASP A 34 -17.80 10.14 -3.37
C ASP A 34 -18.89 9.33 -2.66
N ARG A 35 -18.57 8.09 -2.22
CA ARG A 35 -19.47 7.28 -1.37
C ARG A 35 -19.29 7.49 0.13
N GLY A 36 -18.46 8.46 0.55
CA GLY A 36 -18.18 8.74 1.97
C GLY A 36 -17.41 7.60 2.67
N GLY A 37 -16.64 6.83 1.92
CA GLY A 37 -15.75 5.80 2.45
C GLY A 37 -14.43 6.38 2.96
N ARG A 38 -13.68 5.57 3.69
CA ARG A 38 -12.37 5.92 4.24
C ARG A 38 -11.27 5.17 3.48
N LEU A 39 -10.09 5.80 3.43
CA LEU A 39 -8.90 5.20 2.85
C LEU A 39 -7.91 4.87 3.98
N PHE A 40 -7.45 3.63 4.03
CA PHE A 40 -6.46 3.16 5.00
C PHE A 40 -5.15 2.83 4.27
N LEU A 41 -4.08 3.56 4.60
CA LEU A 41 -2.77 3.38 3.99
C LEU A 41 -1.91 2.44 4.83
N LEU A 42 -1.38 1.40 4.21
CA LEU A 42 -0.58 0.37 4.85
C LEU A 42 0.79 0.24 4.18
N GLY A 43 1.84 0.24 4.97
CA GLY A 43 3.21 0.04 4.51
C GLY A 43 4.14 -0.30 5.66
N VAL A 44 5.32 -0.81 5.33
CA VAL A 44 6.35 -1.20 6.30
C VAL A 44 7.68 -0.56 5.90
N GLY A 45 8.45 -0.07 6.87
CA GLY A 45 9.73 0.59 6.60
C GLY A 45 9.60 1.90 5.83
N GLY A 46 10.31 2.07 4.73
CA GLY A 46 10.20 3.26 3.85
C GLY A 46 8.79 3.47 3.33
N SER A 47 8.12 2.39 2.94
CA SER A 47 6.72 2.42 2.54
C SER A 47 5.78 2.93 3.63
N ALA A 48 6.10 2.70 4.92
CA ALA A 48 5.35 3.30 6.03
C ALA A 48 5.53 4.83 6.10
N GLY A 49 6.75 5.32 5.86
CA GLY A 49 7.01 6.76 5.75
C GLY A 49 6.20 7.40 4.63
N ASN A 50 6.14 6.75 3.46
CA ASN A 50 5.32 7.19 2.33
C ASN A 50 3.82 7.18 2.68
N CYS A 51 3.33 6.19 3.44
CA CYS A 51 1.94 6.17 3.92
C CYS A 51 1.62 7.39 4.78
N SER A 52 2.45 7.70 5.76
CA SER A 52 2.24 8.85 6.66
C SER A 52 2.17 10.17 5.90
N HIS A 53 3.06 10.36 4.91
CA HIS A 53 3.02 11.54 4.04
C HIS A 53 1.74 11.57 3.20
N ALA A 54 1.40 10.46 2.55
CA ALA A 54 0.23 10.36 1.68
C ALA A 54 -1.10 10.56 2.44
N VAL A 55 -1.21 10.17 3.70
CA VAL A 55 -2.38 10.48 4.56
C VAL A 55 -2.66 11.97 4.57
N ASN A 56 -1.63 12.81 4.76
CA ASN A 56 -1.78 14.26 4.74
C ASN A 56 -2.32 14.76 3.39
N ASP A 57 -1.75 14.25 2.30
CA ASP A 57 -2.10 14.73 0.95
C ASP A 57 -3.51 14.30 0.54
N PHE A 58 -3.89 13.06 0.77
CA PHE A 58 -5.25 12.59 0.49
C PHE A 58 -6.30 13.37 1.29
N ARG A 59 -6.02 13.67 2.57
CA ARG A 59 -6.91 14.47 3.40
C ARG A 59 -6.99 15.92 2.92
N LYS A 60 -5.84 16.57 2.75
CA LYS A 60 -5.74 18.01 2.51
C LYS A 60 -6.07 18.40 1.07
N LEU A 61 -5.59 17.61 0.10
CA LEU A 61 -5.70 17.95 -1.32
C LEU A 61 -6.87 17.26 -2.01
N CYS A 62 -7.17 16.01 -1.62
CA CYS A 62 -8.20 15.21 -2.30
C CYS A 62 -9.53 15.14 -1.54
N GLY A 63 -9.60 15.61 -0.28
CA GLY A 63 -10.81 15.57 0.54
C GLY A 63 -11.25 14.13 0.86
N ILE A 64 -10.32 13.17 0.94
CA ILE A 64 -10.59 11.78 1.30
C ILE A 64 -10.28 11.59 2.78
N GLU A 65 -11.22 11.05 3.54
CA GLU A 65 -10.99 10.65 4.93
C GLU A 65 -9.97 9.50 4.96
N THR A 66 -8.74 9.78 5.40
CA THR A 66 -7.60 8.87 5.26
C THR A 66 -6.87 8.70 6.59
N TYR A 67 -6.41 7.48 6.87
CA TYR A 67 -5.69 7.10 8.08
C TYR A 67 -4.58 6.10 7.78
N SER A 68 -3.60 6.00 8.69
CA SER A 68 -2.61 4.91 8.69
C SER A 68 -2.42 4.36 10.10
N PRO A 69 -2.37 3.02 10.28
CA PRO A 69 -2.14 2.40 11.58
C PRO A 69 -0.79 2.75 12.22
N ILE A 70 0.16 3.23 11.43
CA ILE A 70 1.51 3.55 11.89
C ILE A 70 1.62 4.94 12.52
N ASP A 71 0.60 5.78 12.41
CA ASP A 71 0.64 7.17 12.90
C ASP A 71 0.52 7.26 14.43
N ASN A 72 0.00 6.22 15.07
CA ASN A 72 -0.02 6.08 16.53
C ASN A 72 1.04 5.08 16.98
N VAL A 73 2.21 5.57 17.35
CA VAL A 73 3.33 4.73 17.78
C VAL A 73 3.01 3.90 19.04
N SER A 74 2.16 4.42 19.94
CA SER A 74 1.79 3.70 21.16
C SER A 74 0.94 2.47 20.84
N GLU A 75 -0.08 2.60 19.98
CA GLU A 75 -0.90 1.46 19.57
C GLU A 75 -0.11 0.46 18.73
N LEU A 76 0.71 0.94 17.78
CA LEU A 76 1.56 0.10 16.96
C LEU A 76 2.49 -0.78 17.80
N THR A 77 3.16 -0.19 18.78
CA THR A 77 4.12 -0.92 19.62
C THR A 77 3.44 -1.83 20.64
N ALA A 78 2.31 -1.43 21.23
CA ALA A 78 1.53 -2.26 22.13
C ALA A 78 1.00 -3.51 21.40
N ARG A 79 0.35 -3.35 20.25
CA ARG A 79 -0.13 -4.48 19.45
C ARG A 79 0.99 -5.41 19.00
N THR A 80 2.13 -4.85 18.61
CA THR A 80 3.31 -5.66 18.24
C THR A 80 3.79 -6.50 19.40
N ASN A 81 3.85 -5.92 20.62
CA ASN A 81 4.29 -6.61 21.84
C ASN A 81 3.30 -7.67 22.32
N ASP A 82 2.01 -7.37 22.29
CA ASP A 82 0.99 -8.17 22.97
C ASP A 82 0.31 -9.18 22.00
N GLU A 83 0.13 -8.84 20.73
CA GLU A 83 -0.60 -9.61 19.73
C GLU A 83 0.28 -10.12 18.59
N GLY A 84 1.50 -9.59 18.47
CA GLY A 84 2.47 -9.91 17.43
C GLY A 84 2.37 -9.04 16.18
N TRP A 85 3.49 -8.93 15.47
CA TRP A 85 3.63 -8.09 14.29
C TRP A 85 2.70 -8.48 13.12
N ASP A 86 2.37 -9.77 13.01
CA ASP A 86 1.58 -10.30 11.91
C ASP A 86 0.13 -9.79 11.90
N THR A 87 -0.41 -9.45 13.07
CA THR A 87 -1.81 -9.04 13.27
C THR A 87 -1.98 -7.53 13.46
N VAL A 88 -0.89 -6.77 13.55
CA VAL A 88 -0.92 -5.36 13.92
C VAL A 88 -1.86 -4.52 13.05
N PHE A 89 -1.87 -4.74 11.73
CA PHE A 89 -2.74 -3.99 10.82
C PHE A 89 -4.17 -4.52 10.81
N SER A 90 -4.35 -5.84 10.79
CA SER A 90 -5.72 -6.41 10.82
C SER A 90 -6.44 -6.07 12.11
N GLY A 91 -5.80 -6.20 13.28
CA GLY A 91 -6.39 -5.83 14.55
C GLY A 91 -6.76 -4.34 14.64
N TRP A 92 -5.90 -3.45 14.10
CA TRP A 92 -6.20 -2.02 14.02
C TRP A 92 -7.40 -1.74 13.10
N LEU A 93 -7.47 -2.38 11.94
CA LEU A 93 -8.58 -2.24 10.99
C LEU A 93 -9.91 -2.77 11.52
N GLU A 94 -9.89 -3.83 12.36
CA GLU A 94 -11.08 -4.35 13.03
C GLU A 94 -11.69 -3.31 13.98
N VAL A 95 -10.86 -2.71 14.85
CA VAL A 95 -11.30 -1.63 15.75
C VAL A 95 -11.80 -0.41 14.98
N SER A 96 -11.17 -0.12 13.85
CA SER A 96 -11.60 0.94 12.93
C SER A 96 -12.89 0.59 12.16
N ARG A 97 -13.44 -0.62 12.37
CA ARG A 97 -14.69 -1.07 11.75
C ARG A 97 -14.64 -0.98 10.21
N LEU A 98 -13.53 -1.51 9.65
CA LEU A 98 -13.37 -1.61 8.19
C LEU A 98 -14.62 -2.23 7.56
N ASN A 99 -15.11 -1.62 6.48
CA ASN A 99 -16.34 -2.06 5.83
C ASN A 99 -16.30 -1.84 4.30
N LYS A 100 -17.34 -2.29 3.61
CA LYS A 100 -17.43 -2.29 2.13
C LYS A 100 -17.34 -0.92 1.46
N ASN A 101 -17.53 0.17 2.20
CA ASN A 101 -17.40 1.52 1.63
C ASN A 101 -15.94 1.99 1.64
N ASP A 102 -15.09 1.35 2.42
CA ASP A 102 -13.70 1.72 2.62
C ASP A 102 -12.77 1.08 1.56
N ALA A 103 -11.54 1.55 1.52
CA ALA A 103 -10.46 0.94 0.76
C ALA A 103 -9.16 0.88 1.56
N LEU A 104 -8.35 -0.14 1.27
CA LEU A 104 -6.93 -0.17 1.61
C LEU A 104 -6.13 0.37 0.42
N LEU A 105 -5.07 1.14 0.68
CA LEU A 105 -4.02 1.43 -0.27
C LEU A 105 -2.69 0.97 0.33
N ILE A 106 -2.07 0.00 -0.32
CA ILE A 106 -0.86 -0.66 0.16
C ILE A 106 0.34 -0.17 -0.63
N PHE A 107 1.34 0.36 0.08
CA PHE A 107 2.65 0.62 -0.47
C PHE A 107 3.61 -0.47 0.00
N SER A 108 4.22 -1.17 -0.94
CA SER A 108 5.15 -2.25 -0.58
C SER A 108 6.08 -2.61 -1.73
N VAL A 109 7.39 -2.70 -1.47
CA VAL A 109 8.35 -3.18 -2.46
C VAL A 109 8.02 -4.60 -2.91
N GLY A 110 7.79 -5.52 -1.98
CA GLY A 110 7.54 -6.93 -2.25
C GLY A 110 6.08 -7.33 -2.37
N GLY A 111 5.16 -6.53 -1.82
CA GLY A 111 3.72 -6.84 -1.80
C GLY A 111 3.28 -7.94 -0.83
N GLY A 112 4.18 -8.49 -0.01
CA GLY A 112 3.94 -9.62 0.89
C GLY A 112 4.21 -10.99 0.23
N ASP A 113 4.77 -11.93 1.02
CA ASP A 113 5.09 -13.30 0.59
C ASP A 113 4.79 -14.27 1.73
N ALA A 114 3.70 -15.02 1.60
CA ALA A 114 3.25 -15.97 2.61
C ALA A 114 4.22 -17.15 2.78
N ALA A 115 4.83 -17.62 1.68
CA ALA A 115 5.73 -18.75 1.72
C ALA A 115 7.06 -18.45 2.44
N ARG A 116 7.50 -17.18 2.35
CA ARG A 116 8.73 -16.70 2.99
C ARG A 116 8.48 -16.00 4.32
N ASN A 117 7.26 -15.92 4.79
CA ASN A 117 6.86 -15.20 6.01
C ASN A 117 7.28 -13.72 5.99
N VAL A 118 7.11 -13.03 4.83
CA VAL A 118 7.47 -11.62 4.66
C VAL A 118 6.21 -10.78 4.57
N SER A 119 6.14 -9.71 5.39
CA SER A 119 5.01 -8.77 5.44
C SER A 119 3.65 -9.46 5.63
N ILE A 120 3.58 -10.44 6.54
CA ILE A 120 2.35 -11.17 6.87
C ILE A 120 1.28 -10.21 7.38
N ASN A 121 1.64 -9.14 8.06
CA ASN A 121 0.72 -8.09 8.49
C ASN A 121 -0.06 -7.46 7.32
N LEU A 122 0.56 -7.26 6.15
CA LEU A 122 -0.14 -6.80 4.94
C LEU A 122 -1.07 -7.89 4.40
N ILE A 123 -0.63 -9.15 4.40
CA ILE A 123 -1.44 -10.28 3.95
C ILE A 123 -2.71 -10.40 4.81
N ARG A 124 -2.58 -10.38 6.14
CA ARG A 124 -3.72 -10.42 7.06
C ARG A 124 -4.67 -9.25 6.88
N ALA A 125 -4.15 -8.06 6.62
CA ALA A 125 -4.97 -6.89 6.32
C ALA A 125 -5.76 -7.04 5.01
N ILE A 126 -5.15 -7.60 3.95
CA ILE A 126 -5.83 -7.89 2.67
C ILE A 126 -6.92 -8.94 2.86
N GLU A 127 -6.64 -10.03 3.58
CA GLU A 127 -7.63 -11.07 3.89
C GLU A 127 -8.85 -10.50 4.62
N LEU A 128 -8.61 -9.66 5.64
CA LEU A 128 -9.66 -8.97 6.37
C LEU A 128 -10.47 -8.04 5.47
N ALA A 129 -9.79 -7.23 4.64
CA ALA A 129 -10.45 -6.30 3.72
C ALA A 129 -11.39 -7.04 2.76
N LYS A 130 -10.93 -8.14 2.17
CA LYS A 130 -11.74 -8.99 1.29
C LYS A 130 -12.95 -9.59 2.03
N ALA A 131 -12.75 -10.07 3.25
CA ALA A 131 -13.83 -10.61 4.09
C ALA A 131 -14.89 -9.54 4.45
N ARG A 132 -14.50 -8.27 4.55
CA ARG A 132 -15.38 -7.13 4.84
C ARG A 132 -15.95 -6.47 3.58
N GLY A 133 -15.56 -6.92 2.39
CA GLY A 133 -15.96 -6.33 1.11
C GLY A 133 -15.33 -4.96 0.81
N ALA A 134 -14.29 -4.58 1.55
CA ALA A 134 -13.53 -3.36 1.28
C ALA A 134 -12.63 -3.54 0.05
N ARG A 135 -12.36 -2.45 -0.67
CA ARG A 135 -11.48 -2.47 -1.85
C ARG A 135 -10.02 -2.56 -1.43
N VAL A 136 -9.24 -3.28 -2.21
CA VAL A 136 -7.80 -3.42 -2.01
C VAL A 136 -7.06 -2.84 -3.20
N LEU A 137 -6.37 -1.73 -2.97
CA LEU A 137 -5.52 -1.04 -3.92
C LEU A 137 -4.06 -1.20 -3.53
N GLY A 138 -3.13 -1.08 -4.47
CA GLY A 138 -1.71 -1.19 -4.14
C GLY A 138 -0.78 -0.55 -5.16
N ILE A 139 0.37 -0.09 -4.68
CA ILE A 139 1.53 0.28 -5.49
C ILE A 139 2.68 -0.58 -5.00
N VAL A 140 3.18 -1.47 -5.86
CA VAL A 140 4.16 -2.49 -5.47
C VAL A 140 5.27 -2.64 -6.50
N GLY A 141 6.45 -3.06 -6.05
CA GLY A 141 7.60 -3.29 -6.92
C GLY A 141 7.68 -4.71 -7.50
N ARG A 142 6.76 -5.63 -7.17
CA ARG A 142 6.79 -7.02 -7.66
C ARG A 142 5.41 -7.52 -8.03
N SER A 143 5.28 -8.06 -9.24
CA SER A 143 4.04 -8.65 -9.76
C SER A 143 3.65 -9.98 -9.09
N THR A 144 4.60 -10.65 -8.44
CA THR A 144 4.40 -11.95 -7.77
C THR A 144 4.03 -11.83 -6.29
N GLY A 145 4.01 -10.61 -5.73
CA GLY A 145 3.65 -10.35 -4.34
C GLY A 145 2.17 -10.59 -4.07
N TYR A 146 1.84 -10.89 -2.83
CA TYR A 146 0.45 -11.18 -2.41
C TYR A 146 -0.51 -10.03 -2.75
N THR A 147 -0.08 -8.77 -2.57
CA THR A 147 -0.86 -7.58 -2.94
C THR A 147 -1.17 -7.54 -4.44
N ALA A 148 -0.17 -7.82 -5.30
CA ALA A 148 -0.38 -7.83 -6.75
C ALA A 148 -1.36 -8.91 -7.19
N LEU A 149 -1.32 -10.08 -6.56
CA LEU A 149 -2.15 -11.24 -6.91
C LEU A 149 -3.58 -11.16 -6.34
N ASN A 150 -3.79 -10.39 -5.29
CA ASN A 150 -5.05 -10.37 -4.53
C ASN A 150 -5.73 -9.00 -4.46
N GLY A 151 -5.07 -7.93 -4.91
CA GLY A 151 -5.65 -6.58 -4.96
C GLY A 151 -6.63 -6.42 -6.13
N ASP A 152 -7.52 -5.45 -6.00
CA ASP A 152 -8.53 -5.11 -7.03
C ASP A 152 -7.95 -4.21 -8.13
N VAL A 153 -7.13 -3.24 -7.74
CA VAL A 153 -6.36 -2.38 -8.65
C VAL A 153 -4.96 -2.20 -8.08
N VAL A 154 -3.97 -2.73 -8.76
CA VAL A 154 -2.58 -2.68 -8.29
C VAL A 154 -1.67 -2.18 -9.40
N VAL A 155 -0.99 -1.07 -9.12
CA VAL A 155 0.08 -0.56 -9.97
C VAL A 155 1.36 -1.31 -9.62
N VAL A 156 1.91 -2.01 -10.59
CA VAL A 156 3.21 -2.70 -10.44
C VAL A 156 4.28 -1.84 -11.09
N ILE A 157 5.23 -1.39 -10.28
CA ILE A 157 6.39 -0.64 -10.79
C ILE A 157 7.26 -1.58 -11.64
N PRO A 158 7.56 -1.24 -12.90
CA PRO A 158 8.39 -2.07 -13.76
C PRO A 158 9.76 -2.38 -13.14
N GLU A 159 10.13 -3.66 -13.09
CA GLU A 159 11.43 -4.08 -12.58
C GLU A 159 12.48 -3.98 -13.69
N VAL A 160 13.21 -2.86 -13.74
CA VAL A 160 14.30 -2.63 -14.70
C VAL A 160 15.68 -3.01 -14.15
N ASN A 161 15.83 -3.09 -12.83
CA ASN A 161 17.05 -3.48 -12.15
C ASN A 161 16.74 -4.19 -10.83
N PRO A 162 16.89 -5.53 -10.76
CA PRO A 162 16.61 -6.31 -9.54
C PRO A 162 17.35 -5.85 -8.29
N GLY A 163 18.55 -5.27 -8.46
CA GLY A 163 19.34 -4.74 -7.35
C GLY A 163 18.87 -3.37 -6.82
N ARG A 164 17.90 -2.73 -7.50
CA ARG A 164 17.41 -1.39 -7.16
C ARG A 164 15.88 -1.30 -7.08
N VAL A 165 15.20 -2.41 -6.89
CA VAL A 165 13.72 -2.41 -6.79
C VAL A 165 13.25 -1.48 -5.69
N THR A 166 13.84 -1.55 -4.49
CA THR A 166 13.47 -0.70 -3.35
C THR A 166 13.56 0.80 -3.67
N PRO A 167 14.73 1.38 -4.05
CA PRO A 167 14.81 2.81 -4.30
C PRO A 167 14.00 3.27 -5.52
N LEU A 168 13.69 2.38 -6.46
CA LEU A 168 12.90 2.71 -7.65
C LEU A 168 11.38 2.56 -7.43
N SER A 169 10.96 1.83 -6.39
CA SER A 169 9.55 1.68 -6.02
C SER A 169 9.09 2.61 -4.90
N GLU A 170 10.03 3.23 -4.20
CA GLU A 170 9.77 4.15 -3.08
C GLU A 170 10.13 5.61 -3.40
N GLY A 171 10.65 5.90 -4.61
CA GLY A 171 11.07 7.21 -5.06
C GLY A 171 10.02 8.04 -5.78
#